data_387ddf96bb21cff1f46de16ac7873334
#
_entry.id   387ddf96bb21cff1f46de16ac7873334
#
_cell.length_a   1.000
_cell.length_b   1.000
_cell.length_c   1.000
_cell.angle_alpha   90.00
_cell.angle_beta   90.00
_cell.angle_gamma   90.00
#
_symmetry.space_group_name_H-M   'P 1'
#
loop_
_entity.id
_entity.type
_entity.pdbx_description
1 polymer ?
#
loop_
_entity_poly.entity_id
_entity_poly.type
_entity_poly.pdbx_seq_one_letter_code
_entity_poly.pdbx_strand_id
1 'polypeptide(L)'
;MNPTLKLAAALVAGLVAAQAGAGDADIRHGRYLVATSGCNDCHTPGYMMKDGDVAESEWLTGDVMGWQGPWGTTYPANLRLLFKDMDEKTWLARARAPMRPPMPSPSLRAMRDADLKAIYRYVKSLPVKGAPAPAYVPPGGKVATPYFDLTPKNLPPMAGK
;
A
#
# COMPACT_ATOMS: atom_id res chain seq x y z
N MET A 1 -36.41 37.81 -6.86
CA MET A 1 -35.13 37.06 -6.65
C MET A 1 -34.17 37.49 -7.74
N ASN A 2 -33.04 38.10 -7.36
CA ASN A 2 -32.11 38.78 -8.27
C ASN A 2 -31.44 37.76 -9.22
N PRO A 3 -31.40 37.96 -10.55
CA PRO A 3 -30.80 36.99 -11.50
C PRO A 3 -29.30 36.76 -11.23
N THR A 4 -28.60 37.73 -10.71
CA THR A 4 -27.19 37.63 -10.30
C THR A 4 -26.98 36.63 -9.15
N LEU A 5 -27.94 36.48 -8.23
CA LEU A 5 -27.88 35.54 -7.11
C LEU A 5 -28.08 34.08 -7.58
N LYS A 6 -28.90 33.90 -8.59
CA LYS A 6 -29.11 32.57 -9.21
C LYS A 6 -27.88 32.07 -9.99
N LEU A 7 -27.19 33.01 -10.68
CA LEU A 7 -25.97 32.66 -11.42
C LEU A 7 -24.81 32.29 -10.50
N ALA A 8 -24.65 33.04 -9.37
CA ALA A 8 -23.63 32.70 -8.39
C ALA A 8 -23.86 31.36 -7.69
N ALA A 9 -25.12 31.02 -7.37
CA ALA A 9 -25.47 29.74 -6.77
C ALA A 9 -25.22 28.56 -7.72
N ALA A 10 -25.48 28.72 -9.01
CA ALA A 10 -25.22 27.68 -10.02
C ALA A 10 -23.71 27.44 -10.25
N LEU A 11 -22.90 28.48 -10.22
CA LEU A 11 -21.44 28.40 -10.32
C LEU A 11 -20.81 27.67 -9.12
N VAL A 12 -21.26 27.96 -7.91
CA VAL A 12 -20.76 27.31 -6.68
C VAL A 12 -21.16 25.83 -6.67
N ALA A 13 -22.39 25.48 -7.05
CA ALA A 13 -22.84 24.08 -7.13
C ALA A 13 -22.06 23.28 -8.17
N GLY A 14 -21.71 23.88 -9.31
CA GLY A 14 -20.89 23.24 -10.35
C GLY A 14 -19.46 22.95 -9.90
N LEU A 15 -18.83 23.84 -9.14
CA LEU A 15 -17.48 23.64 -8.60
C LEU A 15 -17.42 22.53 -7.53
N VAL A 16 -18.44 22.44 -6.67
CA VAL A 16 -18.50 21.39 -5.64
C VAL A 16 -18.69 20.00 -6.26
N ALA A 17 -19.54 19.88 -7.28
CA ALA A 17 -19.75 18.62 -8.00
C ALA A 17 -18.48 18.15 -8.75
N ALA A 18 -17.71 19.06 -9.34
CA ALA A 18 -16.48 18.74 -10.03
C ALA A 18 -15.37 18.23 -9.07
N GLN A 19 -15.29 18.75 -7.86
CA GLN A 19 -14.33 18.31 -6.86
C GLN A 19 -14.66 16.94 -6.28
N ALA A 20 -15.94 16.63 -6.05
CA ALA A 20 -16.38 15.31 -5.62
C ALA A 20 -16.03 14.22 -6.66
N GLY A 21 -16.28 14.50 -7.94
CA GLY A 21 -15.94 13.56 -9.04
C GLY A 21 -14.44 13.32 -9.20
N ALA A 22 -13.60 14.32 -8.93
CA ALA A 22 -12.14 14.17 -8.97
C ALA A 22 -11.63 13.27 -7.82
N GLY A 23 -12.18 13.42 -6.61
CA GLY A 23 -11.84 12.57 -5.47
C GLY A 23 -12.15 11.09 -5.71
N ASP A 24 -13.33 10.81 -6.27
CA ASP A 24 -13.74 9.45 -6.61
C ASP A 24 -12.88 8.84 -7.73
N ALA A 25 -12.48 9.64 -8.73
CA ALA A 25 -11.59 9.19 -9.79
C ALA A 25 -10.22 8.79 -9.24
N ASP A 26 -9.67 9.56 -8.30
CA ASP A 26 -8.41 9.26 -7.65
C ASP A 26 -8.50 7.99 -6.78
N ILE A 27 -9.59 7.79 -6.06
CA ILE A 27 -9.82 6.56 -5.28
C ILE A 27 -9.88 5.33 -6.19
N ARG A 28 -10.61 5.40 -7.31
CA ARG A 28 -10.65 4.30 -8.29
C ARG A 28 -9.28 4.02 -8.92
N HIS A 29 -8.53 5.07 -9.24
CA HIS A 29 -7.15 4.92 -9.75
C HIS A 29 -6.23 4.30 -8.70
N GLY A 30 -6.31 4.72 -7.45
CA GLY A 30 -5.55 4.14 -6.34
C GLY A 30 -5.87 2.66 -6.13
N ARG A 31 -7.16 2.28 -6.19
CA ARG A 31 -7.60 0.89 -6.16
C ARG A 31 -6.98 0.07 -7.28
N TYR A 32 -7.04 0.59 -8.51
CA TYR A 32 -6.41 -0.06 -9.67
C TYR A 32 -4.91 -0.28 -9.45
N LEU A 33 -4.19 0.73 -8.99
CA LEU A 33 -2.75 0.61 -8.71
C LEU A 33 -2.46 -0.42 -7.61
N VAL A 34 -3.22 -0.45 -6.53
CA VAL A 34 -3.09 -1.46 -5.47
C VAL A 34 -3.28 -2.87 -6.01
N ALA A 35 -4.28 -3.07 -6.88
CA ALA A 35 -4.57 -4.38 -7.47
C ALA A 35 -3.51 -4.83 -8.48
N THR A 36 -2.89 -3.89 -9.23
CA THR A 36 -2.00 -4.22 -10.35
C THR A 36 -0.52 -4.11 -10.03
N SER A 37 -0.13 -3.45 -8.92
CA SER A 37 1.26 -3.26 -8.55
C SER A 37 1.75 -4.24 -7.46
N GLY A 38 1.03 -5.34 -7.22
CA GLY A 38 1.42 -6.38 -6.29
C GLY A 38 1.29 -6.01 -4.80
N CYS A 39 0.58 -4.94 -4.45
CA CYS A 39 0.42 -4.56 -3.04
C CYS A 39 -0.31 -5.63 -2.24
N ASN A 40 -1.36 -6.21 -2.83
CA ASN A 40 -2.17 -7.24 -2.19
C ASN A 40 -1.41 -8.56 -2.01
N ASP A 41 -0.43 -8.87 -2.86
CA ASP A 41 0.31 -10.12 -2.83
C ASP A 41 0.95 -10.37 -1.46
N CYS A 42 1.40 -9.30 -0.82
CA CYS A 42 1.99 -9.35 0.52
C CYS A 42 1.07 -8.77 1.60
N HIS A 43 0.40 -7.63 1.33
CA HIS A 43 -0.34 -6.87 2.35
C HIS A 43 -1.76 -7.35 2.59
N THR A 44 -2.24 -8.38 1.86
CA THR A 44 -3.56 -8.98 2.04
C THR A 44 -3.42 -10.47 2.35
N PRO A 45 -3.93 -10.96 3.50
CA PRO A 45 -3.72 -12.33 3.93
C PRO A 45 -4.23 -13.34 2.89
N GLY A 46 -3.35 -14.23 2.48
CA GLY A 46 -3.68 -15.33 1.58
C GLY A 46 -3.95 -14.93 0.12
N TYR A 47 -3.76 -13.67 -0.28
CA TYR A 47 -4.09 -13.18 -1.63
C TYR A 47 -3.39 -13.98 -2.74
N MET A 48 -2.06 -14.15 -2.67
CA MET A 48 -1.31 -14.97 -3.63
C MET A 48 -1.73 -16.44 -3.62
N MET A 49 -2.02 -17.00 -2.44
CA MET A 49 -2.37 -18.40 -2.29
C MET A 49 -3.77 -18.75 -2.83
N LYS A 50 -4.61 -17.73 -2.98
CA LYS A 50 -5.99 -17.85 -3.49
C LYS A 50 -6.15 -17.26 -4.89
N ASP A 51 -5.06 -17.05 -5.61
CA ASP A 51 -5.09 -16.46 -6.96
C ASP A 51 -5.88 -15.15 -7.03
N GLY A 52 -5.76 -14.33 -5.99
CA GLY A 52 -6.45 -13.04 -5.88
C GLY A 52 -7.91 -13.11 -5.42
N ASP A 53 -8.48 -14.29 -5.20
CA ASP A 53 -9.86 -14.46 -4.71
C ASP A 53 -9.95 -14.15 -3.22
N VAL A 54 -9.85 -12.86 -2.91
CA VAL A 54 -10.01 -12.29 -1.57
C VAL A 54 -10.88 -11.05 -1.67
N ALA A 55 -11.95 -11.01 -0.89
CA ALA A 55 -12.87 -9.88 -0.85
C ALA A 55 -12.12 -8.56 -0.54
N GLU A 56 -12.45 -7.47 -1.25
CA GLU A 56 -11.81 -6.16 -1.06
C GLU A 56 -11.91 -5.64 0.38
N SER A 57 -12.96 -6.06 1.10
CA SER A 57 -13.12 -5.77 2.53
C SER A 57 -11.99 -6.31 3.40
N GLU A 58 -11.19 -7.28 2.89
CA GLU A 58 -10.03 -7.88 3.56
C GLU A 58 -8.68 -7.35 3.05
N TRP A 59 -8.67 -6.55 1.97
CA TRP A 59 -7.43 -6.06 1.37
C TRP A 59 -6.63 -5.18 2.33
N LEU A 60 -5.31 -5.25 2.21
CA LEU A 60 -4.34 -4.37 2.87
C LEU A 60 -4.36 -4.41 4.42
N THR A 61 -4.87 -5.50 4.99
CA THR A 61 -4.92 -5.70 6.46
C THR A 61 -3.61 -6.23 7.04
N GLY A 62 -2.55 -6.36 6.22
CA GLY A 62 -1.27 -6.95 6.62
C GLY A 62 -1.32 -8.47 6.71
N ASP A 63 -0.20 -9.10 7.04
CA ASP A 63 -0.13 -10.55 7.21
C ASP A 63 0.80 -10.93 8.37
N VAL A 64 0.54 -12.09 8.99
CA VAL A 64 1.43 -12.75 9.94
C VAL A 64 2.46 -13.64 9.26
N MET A 65 2.30 -13.90 7.96
CA MET A 65 3.27 -14.62 7.15
C MET A 65 4.53 -13.77 6.99
N GLY A 66 5.65 -14.25 7.51
CA GLY A 66 6.95 -13.59 7.42
C GLY A 66 7.65 -13.83 6.09
N TRP A 67 8.55 -12.93 5.74
CA TRP A 67 9.44 -13.01 4.58
C TRP A 67 10.87 -12.99 5.08
N GLN A 68 11.50 -14.17 5.17
CA GLN A 68 12.84 -14.34 5.72
C GLN A 68 13.89 -14.37 4.62
N GLY A 69 15.01 -13.73 4.89
CA GLY A 69 16.19 -13.73 4.02
C GLY A 69 17.43 -13.28 4.77
N PRO A 70 18.53 -12.96 4.09
CA PRO A 70 19.76 -12.45 4.73
C PRO A 70 19.55 -11.17 5.57
N TRP A 71 18.45 -10.44 5.31
CA TRP A 71 18.05 -9.23 6.06
C TRP A 71 17.30 -9.51 7.36
N GLY A 72 17.04 -10.77 7.72
CA GLY A 72 16.11 -11.15 8.79
C GLY A 72 14.72 -11.51 8.29
N THR A 73 13.70 -11.38 9.15
CA THR A 73 12.31 -11.63 8.78
C THR A 73 11.50 -10.35 8.87
N THR A 74 10.90 -9.96 7.75
CA THR A 74 10.00 -8.82 7.63
C THR A 74 8.55 -9.29 7.49
N TYR A 75 7.61 -8.44 7.90
CA TYR A 75 6.18 -8.73 7.82
C TYR A 75 5.47 -7.62 7.06
N PRO A 76 4.49 -7.97 6.20
CA PRO A 76 3.70 -6.99 5.49
C PRO A 76 2.84 -6.19 6.48
N ALA A 77 3.07 -4.90 6.56
CA ALA A 77 2.32 -4.04 7.46
C ALA A 77 0.82 -4.01 7.11
N ASN A 78 -0.03 -3.88 8.12
CA ASN A 78 -1.42 -3.49 7.93
C ASN A 78 -1.46 -2.04 7.46
N LEU A 79 -1.69 -1.84 6.15
CA LEU A 79 -1.67 -0.50 5.55
C LEU A 79 -2.85 0.35 6.01
N ARG A 80 -3.99 -0.25 6.35
CA ARG A 80 -5.15 0.48 6.87
C ARG A 80 -4.87 1.10 8.24
N LEU A 81 -4.15 0.37 9.12
CA LEU A 81 -3.68 0.90 10.39
C LEU A 81 -2.54 1.90 10.21
N LEU A 82 -1.57 1.57 9.35
CA LEU A 82 -0.43 2.43 9.10
C LEU A 82 -0.85 3.82 8.58
N PHE A 83 -1.85 3.87 7.70
CA PHE A 83 -2.32 5.11 7.09
C PHE A 83 -3.34 5.86 7.95
N LYS A 84 -3.89 5.24 9.01
CA LYS A 84 -4.86 5.88 9.90
C LYS A 84 -4.39 7.27 10.33
N ASP A 85 -3.18 7.34 10.86
CA ASP A 85 -2.59 8.55 11.44
C ASP A 85 -1.51 9.20 10.54
N MET A 86 -1.27 8.64 9.35
CA MET A 86 -0.30 9.16 8.38
C MET A 86 -0.95 10.18 7.45
N ASP A 87 -0.30 11.30 7.22
CA ASP A 87 -0.69 12.27 6.20
C ASP A 87 -0.09 11.94 4.83
N GLU A 88 -0.60 12.59 3.78
CA GLU A 88 -0.17 12.37 2.39
C GLU A 88 1.32 12.71 2.19
N LYS A 89 1.80 13.78 2.83
CA LYS A 89 3.21 14.20 2.73
C LYS A 89 4.15 13.16 3.33
N THR A 90 3.82 12.64 4.49
CA THR A 90 4.57 11.59 5.17
C THR A 90 4.56 10.29 4.36
N TRP A 91 3.42 9.95 3.75
CA TRP A 91 3.34 8.81 2.84
C TRP A 91 4.28 8.97 1.63
N LEU A 92 4.26 10.11 0.94
CA LEU A 92 5.14 10.36 -0.19
C LEU A 92 6.62 10.24 0.21
N ALA A 93 7.01 10.83 1.33
CA ALA A 93 8.38 10.71 1.84
C ALA A 93 8.76 9.25 2.13
N ARG A 94 7.86 8.48 2.75
CA ARG A 94 8.07 7.05 3.04
C ARG A 94 8.20 6.22 1.75
N ALA A 95 7.35 6.48 0.75
CA ALA A 95 7.40 5.78 -0.53
C ALA A 95 8.71 6.01 -1.30
N ARG A 96 9.38 7.14 -1.08
CA ARG A 96 10.68 7.47 -1.67
C ARG A 96 11.87 6.93 -0.89
N ALA A 97 11.67 6.55 0.38
CA ALA A 97 12.71 6.02 1.23
C ALA A 97 13.02 4.54 0.95
N PRO A 98 14.23 4.07 1.23
CA PRO A 98 14.52 2.64 1.23
C PRO A 98 13.66 1.88 2.24
N MET A 99 13.21 0.69 1.85
CA MET A 99 12.47 -0.22 2.73
C MET A 99 13.20 -1.57 2.81
N ARG A 100 12.93 -2.33 3.89
CA ARG A 100 13.49 -3.68 4.01
C ARG A 100 12.93 -4.61 2.94
N PRO A 101 13.74 -5.51 2.39
CA PRO A 101 13.26 -6.56 1.51
C PRO A 101 12.17 -7.42 2.19
N PRO A 102 11.27 -8.04 1.41
CA PRO A 102 11.20 -8.02 -0.05
C PRO A 102 10.41 -6.84 -0.63
N MET A 103 10.03 -5.83 0.19
CA MET A 103 9.27 -4.68 -0.32
C MET A 103 9.97 -4.05 -1.53
N PRO A 104 9.30 -3.96 -2.71
CA PRO A 104 9.94 -3.48 -3.93
C PRO A 104 10.04 -1.95 -3.95
N SER A 105 10.89 -1.40 -3.07
CA SER A 105 11.12 0.06 -2.97
C SER A 105 11.43 0.74 -4.31
N PRO A 106 12.17 0.14 -5.26
CA PRO A 106 12.38 0.74 -6.57
C PRO A 106 11.09 1.02 -7.33
N SER A 107 10.10 0.12 -7.24
CA SER A 107 8.79 0.31 -7.89
C SER A 107 8.05 1.52 -7.33
N LEU A 108 8.01 1.66 -6.00
CA LEU A 108 7.40 2.85 -5.37
C LEU A 108 8.13 4.14 -5.75
N ARG A 109 9.47 4.12 -5.78
CA ARG A 109 10.26 5.29 -6.19
C ARG A 109 10.07 5.68 -7.66
N ALA A 110 9.70 4.74 -8.52
CA ALA A 110 9.43 4.98 -9.94
C ALA A 110 8.02 5.52 -10.20
N MET A 111 7.07 5.33 -9.28
CA MET A 111 5.72 5.86 -9.42
C MET A 111 5.71 7.39 -9.42
N ARG A 112 4.81 7.99 -10.19
CA ARG A 112 4.55 9.44 -10.14
C ARG A 112 3.91 9.81 -8.80
N ASP A 113 4.08 11.05 -8.37
CA ASP A 113 3.44 11.52 -7.13
C ASP A 113 1.91 11.43 -7.20
N ALA A 114 1.32 11.64 -8.38
CA ALA A 114 -0.12 11.47 -8.58
C ALA A 114 -0.58 10.04 -8.29
N ASP A 115 0.20 9.03 -8.71
CA ASP A 115 -0.11 7.62 -8.47
C ASP A 115 0.02 7.27 -6.98
N LEU A 116 1.06 7.74 -6.32
CA LEU A 116 1.24 7.55 -4.88
C LEU A 116 0.14 8.22 -4.05
N LYS A 117 -0.30 9.42 -4.47
CA LYS A 117 -1.43 10.13 -3.84
C LYS A 117 -2.75 9.37 -4.05
N ALA A 118 -2.97 8.82 -5.24
CA ALA A 118 -4.15 8.00 -5.52
C ALA A 118 -4.17 6.74 -4.63
N ILE A 119 -3.04 6.05 -4.47
CA ILE A 119 -2.90 4.93 -3.53
C ILE A 119 -3.25 5.38 -2.11
N TYR A 120 -2.69 6.53 -1.66
CA TYR A 120 -2.99 7.06 -0.33
C TYR A 120 -4.48 7.29 -0.12
N ARG A 121 -5.16 7.95 -1.06
CA ARG A 121 -6.59 8.24 -0.98
C ARG A 121 -7.44 6.98 -0.96
N TYR A 122 -7.08 5.99 -1.77
CA TYR A 122 -7.75 4.70 -1.75
C TYR A 122 -7.60 4.00 -0.39
N VAL A 123 -6.38 3.87 0.14
CA VAL A 123 -6.17 3.22 1.45
C VAL A 123 -6.90 3.96 2.56
N LYS A 124 -6.90 5.30 2.56
CA LYS A 124 -7.64 6.15 3.52
C LYS A 124 -9.17 6.01 3.38
N SER A 125 -9.68 5.64 2.22
CA SER A 125 -11.13 5.40 2.03
C SER A 125 -11.59 4.05 2.60
N LEU A 126 -10.66 3.12 2.85
CA LEU A 126 -10.99 1.82 3.43
C LEU A 126 -11.18 1.93 4.95
N PRO A 127 -12.15 1.21 5.53
CA PRO A 127 -12.34 1.16 6.97
C PRO A 127 -11.09 0.64 7.67
N VAL A 128 -10.73 1.22 8.81
CA VAL A 128 -9.68 0.68 9.69
C VAL A 128 -10.09 -0.71 10.17
N LYS A 129 -9.22 -1.72 9.96
CA LYS A 129 -9.52 -3.12 10.24
C LYS A 129 -8.26 -3.92 10.57
N GLY A 130 -8.40 -4.99 11.32
CA GLY A 130 -7.34 -5.95 11.61
C GLY A 130 -6.41 -5.52 12.74
N ALA A 131 -5.34 -6.29 12.94
CA ALA A 131 -4.30 -6.06 13.95
C ALA A 131 -2.99 -5.59 13.32
N PRO A 132 -2.07 -5.01 14.08
CA PRO A 132 -0.70 -4.75 13.60
C PRO A 132 -0.02 -6.04 13.16
N ALA A 133 0.77 -5.98 12.10
CA ALA A 133 1.64 -7.08 11.71
C ALA A 133 2.71 -7.33 12.79
N PRO A 134 3.28 -8.56 12.86
CA PRO A 134 4.37 -8.87 13.78
C PRO A 134 5.57 -7.94 13.59
N ALA A 135 6.34 -7.76 14.65
CA ALA A 135 7.56 -6.96 14.59
C ALA A 135 8.65 -7.65 13.74
N TYR A 136 9.47 -6.83 13.10
CA TYR A 136 10.66 -7.32 12.39
C TYR A 136 11.56 -8.14 13.31
N VAL A 137 12.07 -9.28 12.79
CA VAL A 137 13.04 -10.13 13.47
C VAL A 137 14.39 -10.01 12.76
N PRO A 138 15.46 -9.59 13.44
CA PRO A 138 16.79 -9.47 12.84
C PRO A 138 17.35 -10.83 12.41
N PRO A 139 18.42 -10.86 11.57
CA PRO A 139 19.11 -12.10 11.21
C PRO A 139 19.54 -12.91 12.43
N GLY A 140 19.30 -14.23 12.42
CA GLY A 140 19.58 -15.12 13.55
C GLY A 140 18.56 -15.06 14.69
N GLY A 141 17.57 -14.16 14.65
CA GLY A 141 16.50 -14.09 15.64
C GLY A 141 15.51 -15.25 15.50
N LYS A 142 14.86 -15.62 16.61
CA LYS A 142 13.82 -16.68 16.61
C LYS A 142 12.53 -16.15 16.00
N VAL A 143 12.07 -16.79 14.93
CA VAL A 143 10.80 -16.52 14.27
C VAL A 143 9.73 -17.47 14.82
N ALA A 144 8.63 -16.93 15.34
CA ALA A 144 7.56 -17.72 15.94
C ALA A 144 6.35 -17.91 15.01
N THR A 145 6.31 -17.20 13.88
CA THR A 145 5.22 -17.22 12.89
C THR A 145 5.61 -18.05 11.67
N PRO A 146 4.65 -18.48 10.84
CA PRO A 146 4.97 -18.99 9.51
C PRO A 146 5.73 -17.97 8.68
N TYR A 147 6.65 -18.42 7.82
CA TYR A 147 7.40 -17.55 6.91
C TYR A 147 7.83 -18.25 5.62
N PHE A 148 8.02 -17.48 4.57
CA PHE A 148 8.71 -17.91 3.36
C PHE A 148 10.21 -17.69 3.52
N ASP A 149 11.03 -18.74 3.17
CA ASP A 149 12.49 -18.61 3.12
C ASP A 149 12.91 -18.14 1.72
N LEU A 150 13.36 -16.88 1.64
CA LEU A 150 13.88 -16.26 0.42
C LEU A 150 15.42 -16.32 0.35
N THR A 151 16.04 -17.19 1.12
CA THR A 151 17.49 -17.38 1.03
C THR A 151 17.85 -17.98 -0.33
N PRO A 152 18.66 -17.29 -1.16
CA PRO A 152 19.05 -17.83 -2.46
C PRO A 152 19.78 -19.17 -2.33
N LYS A 153 19.44 -20.13 -3.19
CA LYS A 153 20.09 -21.44 -3.26
C LYS A 153 20.82 -21.58 -4.60
N ASN A 154 21.81 -22.45 -4.66
CA ASN A 154 22.55 -22.79 -5.88
C ASN A 154 23.10 -21.57 -6.63
N LEU A 155 23.60 -20.57 -5.89
CA LEU A 155 24.24 -19.41 -6.50
C LEU A 155 25.48 -19.86 -7.29
N PRO A 156 25.72 -19.33 -8.50
CA PRO A 156 26.97 -19.56 -9.20
C PRO A 156 28.15 -19.01 -8.37
N PRO A 157 29.36 -19.57 -8.55
CA PRO A 157 30.54 -18.99 -7.93
C PRO A 157 30.64 -17.50 -8.25
N MET A 158 30.81 -16.66 -7.23
CA MET A 158 31.02 -15.22 -7.43
C MET A 158 32.31 -15.05 -8.25
N ALA A 159 32.21 -14.45 -9.44
CA ALA A 159 33.38 -14.03 -10.18
C ALA A 159 34.19 -13.09 -9.26
N GLY A 160 35.42 -13.50 -8.94
CA GLY A 160 36.29 -12.73 -8.08
C GLY A 160 36.42 -11.28 -8.59
N LYS A 161 36.29 -10.32 -7.66
CA LYS A 161 36.64 -8.92 -7.94
C LYS A 161 38.13 -8.77 -8.12
#